data_ffd1f109d0b2fccf3a0bd18ef7995d41
#
_entry.id   ffd1f109d0b2fccf3a0bd18ef7995d41
#
_cell.length_a   1.000
_cell.length_b   1.000
_cell.length_c   1.000
_cell.angle_alpha   90.00
_cell.angle_beta   90.00
_cell.angle_gamma   90.00
#
_symmetry.space_group_name_H-M   'P 1'
#
loop_
_entity.id
_entity.type
_entity.pdbx_description
1 polymer ?
#
loop_
_entity_poly.entity_id
_entity_poly.type
_entity_poly.pdbx_seq_one_letter_code
_entity_poly.pdbx_strand_id
1 'polypeptide(L)'
;MKTTTVSVYAAFFFILVLSVSCHRDSEAPDAAFQKIEMCMESLPDTALYLLKSVPHPEKLRGKSQADYALLLTQAMDQNYVKFTSDSLIALALNYYTVERGDTAMRAKAQYYYGRVLRELGKDEEALSFLSSAKEMFGKIQCCKMFAMATDEIGMVNRKKKLYQESLKNFQESYAIYEELKDSVGIVRAEQNIGRAYLFQNKWDSCYFYYNNALELARKKQYPSEVSILHELGILYRSMGELKKSERYFLAAYEKETDEERKYVECMSLGYLYIQMGDVENARKYFKMSVNSSKEYTRIDAYNNLYFLEKDIDNFEEAITYHEKADSIVSVLDEVDSLELITELQKQYENEKLRSDNLQMKMHRTVFLFCGTIVFLIVAFYMCYYYYKSKNHKKKIAEIESQIRDNEEEIKRYQQEMEEIQELKDQVLEENRILEENRMKVGELNGKIVLLSMQNKTLSGLLKELGGELTVGPSSEQYISAFRLLLAIKEGTLRGKLSDGERYKLFSLFDLLYANYVTRLLDKAPLLTKRDLEICCFLKFGLTNEELARIFQTSSDSVTKAKGRLKGRLGISSQEDLNAFLRDF
;
A
#
# COMPACT_ATOMS: atom_id res chain seq x y z
N MET A 1 -30.42 -34.81 10.68
CA MET A 1 -29.86 -33.77 9.81
C MET A 1 -29.64 -32.39 10.46
N LYS A 2 -29.89 -32.18 11.75
CA LYS A 2 -29.60 -30.89 12.44
C LYS A 2 -28.27 -30.82 13.17
N THR A 3 -27.58 -31.94 13.38
CA THR A 3 -26.32 -32.01 14.14
C THR A 3 -25.05 -31.85 13.27
N THR A 4 -25.11 -32.13 11.97
CA THR A 4 -23.99 -32.03 11.06
C THR A 4 -23.72 -30.60 10.57
N THR A 5 -24.75 -29.76 10.51
CA THR A 5 -24.58 -28.33 10.10
C THR A 5 -23.95 -27.47 11.20
N VAL A 6 -24.22 -27.71 12.47
CA VAL A 6 -23.61 -26.97 13.59
C VAL A 6 -22.12 -27.28 13.72
N SER A 7 -21.71 -28.52 13.45
CA SER A 7 -20.31 -28.95 13.51
C SER A 7 -19.43 -28.31 12.42
N VAL A 8 -19.99 -28.07 11.23
CA VAL A 8 -19.28 -27.40 10.12
C VAL A 8 -19.11 -25.89 10.40
N TYR A 9 -20.12 -25.24 10.98
CA TYR A 9 -20.00 -23.83 11.38
C TYR A 9 -19.03 -23.62 12.54
N ALA A 10 -18.99 -24.54 13.50
CA ALA A 10 -18.03 -24.51 14.60
C ALA A 10 -16.58 -24.72 14.11
N ALA A 11 -16.37 -25.62 13.15
CA ALA A 11 -15.05 -25.84 12.54
C ALA A 11 -14.60 -24.63 11.71
N PHE A 12 -15.48 -23.97 10.97
CA PHE A 12 -15.18 -22.78 10.19
C PHE A 12 -14.89 -21.56 11.08
N PHE A 13 -15.62 -21.41 12.19
CA PHE A 13 -15.37 -20.37 13.19
C PHE A 13 -14.02 -20.59 13.90
N PHE A 14 -13.67 -21.86 14.18
CA PHE A 14 -12.38 -22.20 14.80
C PHE A 14 -11.18 -21.95 13.86
N ILE A 15 -11.33 -22.19 12.55
CA ILE A 15 -10.32 -21.87 11.54
C ILE A 15 -10.18 -20.34 11.36
N LEU A 16 -11.28 -19.58 11.42
CA LEU A 16 -11.27 -18.12 11.35
C LEU A 16 -10.61 -17.49 12.60
N VAL A 17 -10.82 -18.09 13.78
CA VAL A 17 -10.20 -17.63 15.03
C VAL A 17 -8.71 -17.97 15.08
N LEU A 18 -8.27 -19.09 14.48
CA LEU A 18 -6.87 -19.46 14.40
C LEU A 18 -6.07 -18.61 13.40
N SER A 19 -6.73 -18.00 12.40
CA SER A 19 -6.06 -17.10 11.45
C SER A 19 -5.90 -15.65 11.96
N VAL A 20 -6.55 -15.29 13.08
CA VAL A 20 -6.44 -13.97 13.74
C VAL A 20 -5.44 -14.01 14.91
N SER A 21 -5.01 -15.20 15.34
CA SER A 21 -4.08 -15.35 16.46
C SER A 21 -2.66 -15.54 15.94
N CYS A 22 -1.91 -14.46 15.87
CA CYS A 22 -0.50 -14.35 16.23
C CYS A 22 0.11 -13.03 15.74
N HIS A 23 -0.11 -11.97 16.47
CA HIS A 23 0.95 -11.00 16.75
C HIS A 23 0.85 -10.66 18.23
N ARG A 24 1.40 -11.55 19.05
CA ARG A 24 1.79 -11.18 20.41
C ARG A 24 3.13 -10.48 20.28
N ASP A 25 3.11 -9.16 20.32
CA ASP A 25 4.29 -8.37 20.62
C ASP A 25 4.83 -8.84 21.97
N SER A 26 6.11 -9.15 22.01
CA SER A 26 6.81 -9.48 23.25
C SER A 26 6.87 -8.22 24.11
N GLU A 27 6.18 -8.19 25.23
CA GLU A 27 6.08 -7.05 26.16
C GLU A 27 7.41 -6.62 26.82
N ALA A 28 8.53 -7.23 26.52
CA ALA A 28 9.81 -6.96 27.17
C ALA A 28 10.62 -5.73 26.66
N PRO A 29 10.56 -5.28 25.39
CA PRO A 29 11.36 -4.14 24.91
C PRO A 29 10.80 -2.77 25.31
N ASP A 30 9.49 -2.60 25.41
CA ASP A 30 8.85 -1.28 25.57
C ASP A 30 9.25 -0.54 26.86
N ALA A 31 9.35 -1.24 27.98
CA ALA A 31 9.76 -0.64 29.25
C ALA A 31 11.26 -0.21 29.27
N ALA A 32 12.10 -0.92 28.51
CA ALA A 32 13.51 -0.55 28.36
C ALA A 32 13.65 0.70 27.48
N PHE A 33 12.92 0.77 26.38
CA PHE A 33 12.93 1.92 25.46
C PHE A 33 12.40 3.19 26.12
N GLN A 34 11.36 3.11 26.95
CA GLN A 34 10.88 4.26 27.72
C GLN A 34 11.96 4.83 28.66
N LYS A 35 12.71 3.97 29.35
CA LYS A 35 13.84 4.42 30.21
C LYS A 35 14.94 5.09 29.40
N ILE A 36 15.26 4.55 28.22
CA ILE A 36 16.25 5.14 27.32
C ILE A 36 15.77 6.49 26.80
N GLU A 37 14.49 6.62 26.43
CA GLU A 37 13.91 7.89 26.00
C GLU A 37 13.98 8.97 27.11
N MET A 38 13.74 8.59 28.35
CA MET A 38 13.84 9.53 29.49
C MET A 38 15.26 10.07 29.71
N CYS A 39 16.30 9.27 29.44
CA CYS A 39 17.68 9.73 29.58
C CYS A 39 18.27 10.37 28.32
N MET A 40 17.52 10.36 27.20
CA MET A 40 17.99 10.81 25.90
C MET A 40 18.50 12.26 25.87
N GLU A 41 17.81 13.17 26.56
CA GLU A 41 18.21 14.59 26.59
C GLU A 41 19.36 14.87 27.57
N SER A 42 19.44 14.14 28.70
CA SER A 42 20.41 14.40 29.74
C SER A 42 21.72 13.62 29.59
N LEU A 43 21.65 12.42 29.01
CA LEU A 43 22.77 11.48 28.89
C LEU A 43 22.75 10.77 27.50
N PRO A 44 22.87 11.54 26.39
CA PRO A 44 22.77 11.00 25.04
C PRO A 44 23.78 9.90 24.74
N ASP A 45 25.01 9.99 25.24
CA ASP A 45 26.05 8.94 25.10
C ASP A 45 25.59 7.62 25.71
N THR A 46 25.01 7.69 26.93
CA THR A 46 24.46 6.52 27.60
C THR A 46 23.29 5.93 26.83
N ALA A 47 22.40 6.77 26.34
CA ALA A 47 21.27 6.34 25.50
C ALA A 47 21.76 5.61 24.24
N LEU A 48 22.76 6.15 23.56
CA LEU A 48 23.38 5.53 22.38
C LEU A 48 24.03 4.18 22.72
N TYR A 49 24.77 4.12 23.82
CA TYR A 49 25.39 2.87 24.28
C TYR A 49 24.36 1.78 24.60
N LEU A 50 23.30 2.14 25.33
CA LEU A 50 22.21 1.21 25.67
C LEU A 50 21.49 0.69 24.42
N LEU A 51 21.18 1.57 23.44
CA LEU A 51 20.55 1.18 22.20
C LEU A 51 21.43 0.27 21.35
N LYS A 52 22.73 0.54 21.27
CA LYS A 52 23.70 -0.35 20.58
C LYS A 52 23.87 -1.69 21.29
N SER A 53 23.59 -1.76 22.57
CA SER A 53 23.69 -2.99 23.39
C SER A 53 22.41 -3.85 23.32
N VAL A 54 21.36 -3.44 22.64
CA VAL A 54 20.13 -4.23 22.46
C VAL A 54 20.47 -5.53 21.73
N PRO A 55 20.18 -6.71 22.34
CA PRO A 55 20.49 -7.99 21.71
C PRO A 55 19.55 -8.26 20.54
N HIS A 56 20.11 -8.70 19.43
CA HIS A 56 19.37 -9.11 18.24
C HIS A 56 18.36 -8.07 17.72
N PRO A 57 18.76 -6.80 17.47
CA PRO A 57 17.84 -5.76 17.01
C PRO A 57 17.18 -6.11 15.67
N GLU A 58 17.81 -6.97 14.87
CA GLU A 58 17.28 -7.47 13.60
C GLU A 58 16.05 -8.39 13.77
N LYS A 59 15.80 -8.88 14.98
CA LYS A 59 14.62 -9.69 15.32
C LYS A 59 13.43 -8.87 15.78
N LEU A 60 13.61 -7.60 16.09
CA LEU A 60 12.52 -6.71 16.45
C LEU A 60 11.51 -6.59 15.29
N ARG A 61 10.22 -6.49 15.62
CA ARG A 61 9.14 -6.35 14.63
C ARG A 61 8.11 -5.32 15.13
N GLY A 62 7.33 -4.80 14.20
CA GLY A 62 6.22 -3.91 14.52
C GLY A 62 6.65 -2.66 15.26
N LYS A 63 5.94 -2.32 16.34
CA LYS A 63 6.18 -1.13 17.15
C LYS A 63 7.57 -1.10 17.74
N SER A 64 8.03 -2.19 18.35
CA SER A 64 9.35 -2.25 18.99
C SER A 64 10.50 -2.03 17.99
N GLN A 65 10.36 -2.47 16.74
CA GLN A 65 11.32 -2.17 15.67
C GLN A 65 11.32 -0.68 15.31
N ALA A 66 10.14 -0.08 15.22
CA ALA A 66 9.99 1.34 14.90
C ALA A 66 10.52 2.23 16.02
N ASP A 67 10.21 1.92 17.27
CA ASP A 67 10.71 2.63 18.45
C ASP A 67 12.23 2.55 18.54
N TYR A 68 12.80 1.35 18.39
CA TYR A 68 14.25 1.17 18.34
C TYR A 68 14.91 2.02 17.25
N ALA A 69 14.37 1.98 16.04
CA ALA A 69 14.91 2.75 14.91
C ALA A 69 14.85 4.26 15.14
N LEU A 70 13.74 4.75 15.70
CA LEU A 70 13.56 6.17 16.01
C LEU A 70 14.51 6.62 17.13
N LEU A 71 14.55 5.89 18.23
CA LEU A 71 15.41 6.22 19.38
C LEU A 71 16.89 6.13 19.03
N LEU A 72 17.29 5.11 18.26
CA LEU A 72 18.68 4.99 17.82
C LEU A 72 19.09 6.13 16.89
N THR A 73 18.21 6.53 15.97
CA THR A 73 18.45 7.69 15.10
C THR A 73 18.56 8.97 15.94
N GLN A 74 17.67 9.16 16.92
CA GLN A 74 17.74 10.30 17.84
C GLN A 74 19.03 10.31 18.64
N ALA A 75 19.44 9.18 19.19
CA ALA A 75 20.68 9.07 19.95
C ALA A 75 21.92 9.31 19.08
N MET A 76 21.92 8.80 17.84
CA MET A 76 23.00 9.07 16.89
C MET A 76 23.10 10.56 16.55
N ASP A 77 21.97 11.23 16.29
CA ASP A 77 21.92 12.66 16.00
C ASP A 77 22.46 13.51 17.17
N GLN A 78 22.05 13.19 18.39
CA GLN A 78 22.50 13.92 19.59
C GLN A 78 23.97 13.69 19.92
N ASN A 79 24.53 12.56 19.52
CA ASN A 79 25.95 12.23 19.65
C ASN A 79 26.78 12.61 18.40
N TYR A 80 26.21 13.37 17.47
CA TYR A 80 26.90 13.83 16.24
C TYR A 80 27.47 12.67 15.40
N VAL A 81 26.84 11.49 15.47
CA VAL A 81 27.22 10.35 14.63
C VAL A 81 26.71 10.60 13.22
N LYS A 82 27.61 10.61 12.25
CA LYS A 82 27.27 10.85 10.83
C LYS A 82 26.36 9.74 10.30
N PHE A 83 25.28 10.15 9.60
CA PHE A 83 24.41 9.23 8.90
C PHE A 83 24.96 8.90 7.50
N THR A 84 25.01 7.63 7.17
CA THR A 84 25.42 7.13 5.84
C THR A 84 24.23 6.62 5.04
N SER A 85 23.08 6.37 5.69
CA SER A 85 21.86 5.85 5.05
C SER A 85 20.62 6.30 5.84
N ASP A 86 19.50 6.39 5.14
CA ASP A 86 18.17 6.65 5.72
C ASP A 86 17.39 5.37 6.09
N SER A 87 17.96 4.19 5.81
CA SER A 87 17.27 2.90 5.96
C SER A 87 16.78 2.61 7.38
N LEU A 88 17.56 3.02 8.41
CA LEU A 88 17.19 2.81 9.80
C LEU A 88 15.92 3.60 10.16
N ILE A 89 15.94 4.91 9.94
CA ILE A 89 14.81 5.78 10.30
C ILE A 89 13.58 5.53 9.42
N ALA A 90 13.77 5.02 8.19
CA ALA A 90 12.69 4.62 7.31
C ALA A 90 11.79 3.53 7.91
N LEU A 91 12.34 2.65 8.77
CA LEU A 91 11.54 1.65 9.50
C LEU A 91 10.53 2.32 10.44
N ALA A 92 10.95 3.35 11.17
CA ALA A 92 10.07 4.12 12.04
C ALA A 92 9.04 4.92 11.23
N LEU A 93 9.48 5.61 10.18
CA LEU A 93 8.61 6.39 9.32
C LEU A 93 7.50 5.53 8.70
N ASN A 94 7.85 4.37 8.13
CA ASN A 94 6.90 3.45 7.53
C ASN A 94 5.86 2.96 8.54
N TYR A 95 6.30 2.55 9.73
CA TYR A 95 5.39 2.07 10.77
C TYR A 95 4.41 3.16 11.20
N TYR A 96 4.91 4.33 11.63
CA TYR A 96 4.07 5.42 12.15
C TYR A 96 3.24 6.14 11.10
N THR A 97 3.53 5.98 9.79
CA THR A 97 2.68 6.48 8.71
C THR A 97 1.44 5.60 8.52
N VAL A 98 1.57 4.28 8.68
CA VAL A 98 0.46 3.31 8.52
C VAL A 98 -0.42 3.28 9.78
N GLU A 99 0.19 3.27 10.96
CA GLU A 99 -0.51 3.26 12.24
C GLU A 99 -1.01 4.68 12.58
N ARG A 100 -2.29 4.92 12.38
CA ARG A 100 -2.94 6.24 12.52
C ARG A 100 -3.07 6.74 13.98
N GLY A 101 -2.63 5.96 14.97
CA GLY A 101 -2.91 6.24 16.39
C GLY A 101 -2.03 7.29 17.05
N ASP A 102 -0.72 7.38 16.70
CA ASP A 102 0.23 8.25 17.40
C ASP A 102 0.78 9.36 16.50
N THR A 103 0.10 10.51 16.54
CA THR A 103 0.49 11.70 15.77
C THR A 103 1.84 12.26 16.22
N ALA A 104 2.20 12.16 17.50
CA ALA A 104 3.45 12.67 18.03
C ALA A 104 4.64 11.82 17.54
N MET A 105 4.51 10.49 17.61
CA MET A 105 5.55 9.59 17.11
C MET A 105 5.72 9.69 15.59
N ARG A 106 4.62 9.86 14.85
CA ARG A 106 4.68 10.10 13.41
C ARG A 106 5.40 11.42 13.09
N ALA A 107 5.10 12.49 13.81
CA ALA A 107 5.79 13.79 13.65
C ALA A 107 7.28 13.67 13.97
N LYS A 108 7.64 12.98 15.07
CA LYS A 108 9.04 12.66 15.41
C LYS A 108 9.75 11.87 14.31
N ALA A 109 9.11 10.82 13.79
CA ALA A 109 9.70 10.00 12.73
C ALA A 109 9.93 10.82 11.44
N GLN A 110 8.98 11.68 11.04
CA GLN A 110 9.15 12.59 9.91
C GLN A 110 10.26 13.61 10.15
N TYR A 111 10.37 14.16 11.35
CA TYR A 111 11.43 15.10 11.72
C TYR A 111 12.82 14.44 11.57
N TYR A 112 13.03 13.29 12.20
CA TYR A 112 14.34 12.62 12.12
C TYR A 112 14.63 12.08 10.73
N TYR A 113 13.62 11.65 9.98
CA TYR A 113 13.82 11.28 8.57
C TYR A 113 14.29 12.47 7.73
N GLY A 114 13.61 13.62 7.86
CA GLY A 114 14.03 14.85 7.20
C GLY A 114 15.42 15.34 7.63
N ARG A 115 15.76 15.17 8.91
CA ARG A 115 17.07 15.49 9.47
C ARG A 115 18.19 14.63 8.85
N VAL A 116 17.95 13.31 8.73
CA VAL A 116 18.86 12.38 8.07
C VAL A 116 19.01 12.71 6.58
N LEU A 117 17.90 12.95 5.87
CA LEU A 117 17.92 13.31 4.46
C LEU A 117 18.75 14.59 4.20
N ARG A 118 18.62 15.61 5.07
CA ARG A 118 19.44 16.83 4.98
C ARG A 118 20.93 16.53 5.10
N GLU A 119 21.30 15.64 6.01
CA GLU A 119 22.70 15.25 6.19
C GLU A 119 23.23 14.44 4.99
N LEU A 120 22.37 13.63 4.38
CA LEU A 120 22.66 12.89 3.14
C LEU A 120 22.65 13.79 1.89
N GLY A 121 22.35 15.08 2.02
CA GLY A 121 22.32 16.03 0.89
C GLY A 121 21.05 16.01 0.05
N LYS A 122 20.02 15.25 0.44
CA LYS A 122 18.69 15.18 -0.22
C LYS A 122 17.80 16.35 0.23
N ASP A 123 18.20 17.58 -0.06
CA ASP A 123 17.65 18.80 0.53
C ASP A 123 16.16 19.03 0.21
N GLU A 124 15.66 18.69 -1.00
CA GLU A 124 14.26 18.85 -1.37
C GLU A 124 13.34 17.91 -0.58
N GLU A 125 13.75 16.64 -0.50
CA GLU A 125 13.00 15.64 0.26
C GLU A 125 13.02 15.99 1.76
N ALA A 126 14.19 16.38 2.28
CA ALA A 126 14.33 16.85 3.66
C ALA A 126 13.36 17.98 3.98
N LEU A 127 13.26 18.99 3.11
CA LEU A 127 12.36 20.13 3.30
C LEU A 127 10.89 19.70 3.37
N SER A 128 10.49 18.75 2.53
CA SER A 128 9.12 18.21 2.52
C SER A 128 8.77 17.53 3.85
N PHE A 129 9.63 16.63 4.34
CA PHE A 129 9.39 15.91 5.59
C PHE A 129 9.47 16.82 6.82
N LEU A 130 10.43 17.76 6.85
CA LEU A 130 10.57 18.72 7.94
C LEU A 130 9.38 19.68 8.01
N SER A 131 8.85 20.14 6.87
CA SER A 131 7.67 21.00 6.82
C SER A 131 6.42 20.25 7.29
N SER A 132 6.25 18.99 6.89
CA SER A 132 5.15 18.15 7.39
C SER A 132 5.27 17.91 8.90
N ALA A 133 6.46 17.61 9.40
CA ALA A 133 6.71 17.44 10.84
C ALA A 133 6.39 18.73 11.62
N LYS A 134 6.87 19.89 11.13
CA LYS A 134 6.58 21.22 11.73
C LYS A 134 5.07 21.45 11.84
N GLU A 135 4.31 21.20 10.77
CA GLU A 135 2.85 21.36 10.78
C GLU A 135 2.19 20.45 11.83
N MET A 136 2.63 19.18 11.90
CA MET A 136 2.10 18.23 12.87
C MET A 136 2.44 18.62 14.30
N PHE A 137 3.68 19.09 14.59
CA PHE A 137 4.06 19.58 15.91
C PHE A 137 3.25 20.81 16.31
N GLY A 138 2.93 21.70 15.37
CA GLY A 138 2.04 22.83 15.61
C GLY A 138 0.63 22.38 16.02
N LYS A 139 0.06 21.38 15.35
CA LYS A 139 -1.27 20.83 15.68
C LYS A 139 -1.34 20.17 17.06
N ILE A 140 -0.28 19.51 17.50
CA ILE A 140 -0.20 18.87 18.81
C ILE A 140 0.40 19.77 19.90
N GLN A 141 0.64 21.04 19.57
CA GLN A 141 1.21 22.06 20.48
C GLN A 141 2.56 21.66 21.10
N CYS A 142 3.39 20.92 20.36
CA CYS A 142 4.73 20.55 20.78
C CYS A 142 5.74 21.64 20.38
N CYS A 143 5.76 22.74 21.12
CA CYS A 143 6.51 23.95 20.77
C CYS A 143 8.01 23.70 20.59
N LYS A 144 8.65 22.88 21.45
CA LYS A 144 10.08 22.57 21.33
C LYS A 144 10.43 21.88 20.01
N MET A 145 9.67 20.82 19.64
CA MET A 145 9.91 20.09 18.40
C MET A 145 9.53 20.93 17.16
N PHE A 146 8.52 21.79 17.28
CA PHE A 146 8.18 22.76 16.25
C PHE A 146 9.36 23.71 15.98
N ALA A 147 9.98 24.28 17.04
CA ALA A 147 11.15 25.14 16.91
C ALA A 147 12.34 24.39 16.30
N MET A 148 12.59 23.16 16.74
CA MET A 148 13.66 22.32 16.16
C MET A 148 13.44 22.04 14.66
N ALA A 149 12.21 21.71 14.26
CA ALA A 149 11.89 21.51 12.85
C ALA A 149 12.04 22.80 12.03
N THR A 150 11.70 23.96 12.62
CA THR A 150 11.90 25.28 12.02
C THR A 150 13.39 25.61 11.83
N ASP A 151 14.24 25.28 12.81
CA ASP A 151 15.70 25.40 12.69
C ASP A 151 16.24 24.58 11.52
N GLU A 152 15.82 23.32 11.39
CA GLU A 152 16.28 22.42 10.32
C GLU A 152 15.88 22.96 8.92
N ILE A 153 14.63 23.47 8.79
CA ILE A 153 14.18 24.17 7.57
C ILE A 153 15.06 25.39 7.28
N GLY A 154 15.39 26.17 8.31
CA GLY A 154 16.30 27.31 8.21
C GLY A 154 17.69 26.90 7.72
N MET A 155 18.22 25.76 8.19
CA MET A 155 19.52 25.25 7.72
C MET A 155 19.48 24.79 6.25
N VAL A 156 18.40 24.13 5.81
CA VAL A 156 18.23 23.78 4.38
C VAL A 156 18.16 25.05 3.53
N ASN A 157 17.37 26.05 3.92
CA ASN A 157 17.27 27.32 3.21
C ASN A 157 18.62 28.03 3.12
N ARG A 158 19.41 28.04 4.21
CA ARG A 158 20.76 28.62 4.20
C ARG A 158 21.68 27.92 3.23
N LYS A 159 21.68 26.58 3.18
CA LYS A 159 22.46 25.79 2.24
C LYS A 159 22.09 26.09 0.78
N LYS A 160 20.81 26.34 0.52
CA LYS A 160 20.28 26.78 -0.78
C LYS A 160 20.49 28.28 -1.05
N LYS A 161 21.23 29.00 -0.19
CA LYS A 161 21.49 30.42 -0.26
C LYS A 161 20.25 31.33 -0.16
N LEU A 162 19.13 30.78 0.34
CA LEU A 162 17.91 31.53 0.64
C LEU A 162 18.02 32.19 2.03
N TYR A 163 18.91 33.16 2.13
CA TYR A 163 19.34 33.71 3.44
C TYR A 163 18.23 34.46 4.17
N GLN A 164 17.29 35.09 3.47
CA GLN A 164 16.18 35.79 4.09
C GLN A 164 15.18 34.82 4.71
N GLU A 165 14.81 33.78 3.98
CA GLU A 165 13.93 32.71 4.46
C GLU A 165 14.56 31.94 5.62
N SER A 166 15.87 31.66 5.51
CA SER A 166 16.65 31.05 6.58
C SER A 166 16.62 31.90 7.85
N LEU A 167 16.86 33.21 7.72
CA LEU A 167 16.82 34.15 8.84
C LEU A 167 15.44 34.17 9.49
N LYS A 168 14.36 34.24 8.71
CA LYS A 168 12.99 34.19 9.20
C LYS A 168 12.72 32.93 10.03
N ASN A 169 13.15 31.77 9.54
CA ASN A 169 12.98 30.51 10.27
C ASN A 169 13.76 30.52 11.61
N PHE A 170 15.01 30.99 11.61
CA PHE A 170 15.80 31.04 12.84
C PHE A 170 15.28 32.05 13.85
N GLN A 171 14.68 33.16 13.40
CA GLN A 171 14.01 34.12 14.27
C GLN A 171 12.71 33.56 14.86
N GLU A 172 11.95 32.78 14.08
CA GLU A 172 10.75 32.09 14.55
C GLU A 172 11.11 31.06 15.63
N SER A 173 12.13 30.22 15.40
CA SER A 173 12.58 29.25 16.40
C SER A 173 13.15 29.92 17.65
N TYR A 174 13.91 31.00 17.48
CA TYR A 174 14.45 31.82 18.58
C TYR A 174 13.35 32.30 19.51
N ALA A 175 12.30 32.93 18.96
CA ALA A 175 11.18 33.45 19.75
C ALA A 175 10.51 32.33 20.60
N ILE A 176 10.35 31.15 20.02
CA ILE A 176 9.79 30.00 20.73
C ILE A 176 10.73 29.51 21.85
N TYR A 177 12.04 29.45 21.60
CA TYR A 177 13.00 29.05 22.64
C TYR A 177 13.06 30.08 23.78
N GLU A 178 12.87 31.37 23.50
CA GLU A 178 12.73 32.41 24.54
C GLU A 178 11.48 32.16 25.39
N GLU A 179 10.32 31.91 24.78
CA GLU A 179 9.09 31.61 25.51
C GLU A 179 9.23 30.35 26.38
N LEU A 180 9.89 29.31 25.85
CA LEU A 180 10.16 28.08 26.58
C LEU A 180 11.29 28.21 27.63
N LYS A 181 12.02 29.32 27.62
CA LYS A 181 13.25 29.51 28.42
C LYS A 181 14.30 28.42 28.20
N ASP A 182 14.32 27.86 26.96
CA ASP A 182 15.29 26.86 26.55
C ASP A 182 16.61 27.53 26.17
N SER A 183 17.49 27.68 27.16
CA SER A 183 18.78 28.36 26.95
C SER A 183 19.68 27.67 25.91
N VAL A 184 19.58 26.35 25.74
CA VAL A 184 20.34 25.62 24.71
C VAL A 184 19.78 25.95 23.32
N GLY A 185 18.45 25.96 23.19
CA GLY A 185 17.77 26.36 21.97
C GLY A 185 18.07 27.81 21.58
N ILE A 186 18.07 28.72 22.56
CA ILE A 186 18.43 30.14 22.37
C ILE A 186 19.83 30.26 21.79
N VAL A 187 20.84 29.68 22.45
CA VAL A 187 22.25 29.73 21.96
C VAL A 187 22.36 29.20 20.53
N ARG A 188 21.71 28.09 20.22
CA ARG A 188 21.73 27.51 18.88
C ARG A 188 21.06 28.40 17.85
N ALA A 189 19.91 28.98 18.18
CA ALA A 189 19.19 29.89 17.27
C ALA A 189 20.00 31.18 17.02
N GLU A 190 20.60 31.78 18.06
CA GLU A 190 21.48 32.95 17.91
C GLU A 190 22.70 32.65 17.05
N GLN A 191 23.36 31.48 17.20
CA GLN A 191 24.44 31.05 16.31
C GLN A 191 23.94 30.95 14.85
N ASN A 192 22.78 30.35 14.63
CA ASN A 192 22.23 30.19 13.28
C ASN A 192 21.84 31.55 12.65
N ILE A 193 21.26 32.47 13.43
CA ILE A 193 21.00 33.85 13.00
C ILE A 193 22.30 34.55 12.66
N GLY A 194 23.31 34.43 13.52
CA GLY A 194 24.65 34.99 13.27
C GLY A 194 25.24 34.51 11.96
N ARG A 195 25.21 33.18 11.70
CA ARG A 195 25.64 32.59 10.43
C ARG A 195 24.87 33.13 9.22
N ALA A 196 23.53 33.29 9.36
CA ALA A 196 22.72 33.85 8.28
C ALA A 196 23.09 35.32 7.97
N TYR A 197 23.48 36.12 8.96
CA TYR A 197 24.00 37.45 8.76
C TYR A 197 25.43 37.47 8.22
N LEU A 198 26.29 36.52 8.63
CA LEU A 198 27.65 36.37 8.12
C LEU A 198 27.64 36.20 6.58
N PHE A 199 26.79 35.31 6.05
CA PHE A 199 26.65 35.11 4.59
C PHE A 199 26.04 36.30 3.85
N GLN A 200 25.42 37.25 4.56
CA GLN A 200 24.92 38.48 4.01
C GLN A 200 25.90 39.66 4.17
N ASN A 201 27.09 39.44 4.71
CA ASN A 201 28.09 40.44 5.06
C ASN A 201 27.56 41.52 6.03
N LYS A 202 26.60 41.18 6.87
CA LYS A 202 26.03 42.10 7.89
C LYS A 202 26.77 41.87 9.22
N TRP A 203 27.99 42.39 9.28
CA TRP A 203 28.97 42.09 10.33
C TRP A 203 28.50 42.48 11.72
N ASP A 204 27.90 43.65 11.88
CA ASP A 204 27.42 44.15 13.19
C ASP A 204 26.31 43.25 13.76
N SER A 205 25.37 42.86 12.91
CA SER A 205 24.30 41.93 13.31
C SER A 205 24.85 40.54 13.62
N CYS A 206 25.78 40.07 12.81
CA CYS A 206 26.45 38.80 13.06
C CYS A 206 27.17 38.77 14.40
N TYR A 207 27.98 39.84 14.69
CA TYR A 207 28.66 39.98 15.95
C TYR A 207 27.70 40.05 17.13
N PHE A 208 26.64 40.83 17.02
CA PHE A 208 25.63 40.94 18.07
C PHE A 208 25.09 39.60 18.52
N TYR A 209 24.62 38.80 17.58
CA TYR A 209 24.05 37.48 17.89
C TYR A 209 25.11 36.47 18.36
N TYR A 210 26.29 36.45 17.79
CA TYR A 210 27.36 35.59 18.27
C TYR A 210 27.83 35.98 19.68
N ASN A 211 27.88 37.26 20.00
CA ASN A 211 28.26 37.71 21.33
C ASN A 211 27.23 37.33 22.38
N ASN A 212 25.94 37.53 22.09
CA ASN A 212 24.86 37.11 23.00
C ASN A 212 24.93 35.58 23.25
N ALA A 213 25.05 34.78 22.18
CA ALA A 213 25.21 33.35 22.28
C ALA A 213 26.43 32.96 23.13
N LEU A 214 27.56 33.66 22.96
CA LEU A 214 28.79 33.45 23.74
C LEU A 214 28.63 33.75 25.21
N GLU A 215 28.01 34.88 25.55
CA GLU A 215 27.74 35.28 26.92
C GLU A 215 26.84 34.28 27.65
N LEU A 216 25.77 33.83 26.96
CA LEU A 216 24.87 32.82 27.53
C LEU A 216 25.55 31.45 27.67
N ALA A 217 26.31 31.01 26.67
CA ALA A 217 27.04 29.76 26.71
C ALA A 217 28.07 29.75 27.83
N ARG A 218 28.83 30.81 28.03
CA ARG A 218 29.77 30.98 29.14
C ARG A 218 29.10 30.95 30.51
N LYS A 219 28.00 31.71 30.66
CA LYS A 219 27.22 31.75 31.89
C LYS A 219 26.69 30.39 32.30
N LYS A 220 26.34 29.59 31.33
CA LYS A 220 25.76 28.24 31.51
C LYS A 220 26.77 27.12 31.40
N GLN A 221 28.00 27.43 31.04
CA GLN A 221 29.10 26.45 30.81
C GLN A 221 28.75 25.41 29.72
N TYR A 222 28.14 25.86 28.60
CA TYR A 222 27.78 24.99 27.51
C TYR A 222 28.99 24.70 26.61
N PRO A 223 29.12 23.44 26.11
CA PRO A 223 30.18 23.06 25.16
C PRO A 223 30.17 23.89 23.87
N SER A 224 29.03 24.47 23.51
CA SER A 224 28.87 25.36 22.36
C SER A 224 29.73 26.65 22.43
N GLU A 225 30.31 26.98 23.59
CA GLU A 225 31.26 28.10 23.71
C GLU A 225 32.38 27.98 22.66
N VAL A 226 32.95 26.79 22.48
CA VAL A 226 34.05 26.56 21.54
C VAL A 226 33.60 26.87 20.11
N SER A 227 32.45 26.34 19.69
CA SER A 227 31.96 26.59 18.33
C SER A 227 31.61 28.05 18.09
N ILE A 228 31.14 28.79 19.11
CA ILE A 228 30.88 30.24 18.98
C ILE A 228 32.17 31.02 18.86
N LEU A 229 33.21 30.68 19.61
CA LEU A 229 34.53 31.29 19.48
C LEU A 229 35.09 31.08 18.07
N HIS A 230 34.96 29.88 17.54
CA HIS A 230 35.34 29.58 16.16
C HIS A 230 34.59 30.47 15.14
N GLU A 231 33.27 30.59 15.27
CA GLU A 231 32.45 31.45 14.40
C GLU A 231 32.84 32.93 14.48
N LEU A 232 33.18 33.41 15.67
CA LEU A 232 33.71 34.76 15.84
C LEU A 232 35.09 34.93 15.15
N GLY A 233 35.91 33.89 15.23
CA GLY A 233 37.16 33.81 14.45
C GLY A 233 36.91 33.96 12.96
N ILE A 234 35.95 33.23 12.40
CA ILE A 234 35.53 33.35 10.99
C ILE A 234 35.00 34.77 10.67
N LEU A 235 34.15 35.32 11.52
CA LEU A 235 33.62 36.68 11.35
C LEU A 235 34.73 37.70 11.22
N TYR A 236 35.68 37.74 12.19
CA TYR A 236 36.75 38.73 12.19
C TYR A 236 37.73 38.49 11.04
N ARG A 237 37.95 37.25 10.64
CA ARG A 237 38.74 36.93 9.41
C ARG A 237 38.06 37.54 8.17
N SER A 238 36.71 37.38 8.05
CA SER A 238 35.95 37.89 6.92
C SER A 238 35.93 39.45 6.90
N MET A 239 36.04 40.10 8.06
CA MET A 239 36.19 41.54 8.18
C MET A 239 37.63 42.04 7.88
N GLY A 240 38.60 41.15 7.72
CA GLY A 240 40.01 41.49 7.59
C GLY A 240 40.69 41.82 8.91
N GLU A 241 40.04 41.71 10.04
CA GLU A 241 40.58 41.97 11.38
C GLU A 241 41.37 40.73 11.90
N LEU A 242 42.44 40.37 11.20
CA LEU A 242 43.16 39.12 11.36
C LEU A 242 43.69 38.89 12.80
N LYS A 243 44.13 39.95 13.50
CA LYS A 243 44.59 39.83 14.90
C LYS A 243 43.45 39.50 15.90
N LYS A 244 42.24 39.97 15.65
CA LYS A 244 41.10 39.59 16.47
C LYS A 244 40.70 38.15 16.13
N SER A 245 40.68 37.78 14.84
CA SER A 245 40.43 36.42 14.38
C SER A 245 41.36 35.42 15.06
N GLU A 246 42.65 35.73 15.11
CA GLU A 246 43.69 34.92 15.77
C GLU A 246 43.35 34.62 17.22
N ARG A 247 42.98 35.68 17.98
CA ARG A 247 42.60 35.52 19.40
C ARG A 247 41.41 34.57 19.59
N TYR A 248 40.42 34.69 18.72
CA TYR A 248 39.23 33.84 18.83
C TYR A 248 39.50 32.40 18.43
N PHE A 249 40.25 32.15 17.34
CA PHE A 249 40.61 30.78 16.97
C PHE A 249 41.55 30.13 17.97
N LEU A 250 42.51 30.86 18.54
CA LEU A 250 43.36 30.35 19.63
C LEU A 250 42.54 30.03 20.87
N ALA A 251 41.59 30.89 21.25
CA ALA A 251 40.69 30.60 22.37
C ALA A 251 39.80 29.38 22.12
N ALA A 252 39.32 29.16 20.88
CA ALA A 252 38.61 27.93 20.53
C ALA A 252 39.53 26.71 20.62
N TYR A 253 40.74 26.75 20.05
CA TYR A 253 41.74 25.69 20.10
C TYR A 253 42.13 25.28 21.53
N GLU A 254 42.34 26.26 22.41
CA GLU A 254 42.72 26.03 23.79
C GLU A 254 41.61 25.40 24.62
N LYS A 255 40.36 25.76 24.33
CA LYS A 255 39.19 25.24 25.05
C LYS A 255 38.69 23.90 24.51
N GLU A 256 39.01 23.57 23.26
CA GLU A 256 38.56 22.29 22.67
C GLU A 256 39.25 21.12 23.38
N THR A 257 38.47 20.14 23.77
CA THR A 257 38.92 18.93 24.47
C THR A 257 38.98 17.70 23.55
N ASP A 258 38.22 17.73 22.47
CA ASP A 258 38.22 16.67 21.46
C ASP A 258 39.39 16.87 20.49
N GLU A 259 40.28 15.90 20.39
CA GLU A 259 41.48 15.98 19.55
C GLU A 259 41.12 16.14 18.05
N GLU A 260 40.06 15.49 17.57
CA GLU A 260 39.65 15.62 16.17
C GLU A 260 39.14 17.03 15.85
N ARG A 261 38.40 17.65 16.79
CA ARG A 261 37.96 19.03 16.64
C ARG A 261 39.12 20.02 16.75
N LYS A 262 40.13 19.74 17.57
CA LYS A 262 41.37 20.55 17.59
C LYS A 262 42.04 20.62 16.23
N TYR A 263 42.04 19.52 15.45
CA TYR A 263 42.62 19.55 14.11
C TYR A 263 41.83 20.49 13.17
N VAL A 264 40.51 20.62 13.37
CA VAL A 264 39.68 21.60 12.62
C VAL A 264 40.06 23.02 13.01
N GLU A 265 40.31 23.29 14.30
CA GLU A 265 40.80 24.59 14.76
C GLU A 265 42.21 24.89 14.18
N CYS A 266 43.09 23.90 14.13
CA CYS A 266 44.39 24.01 13.49
C CYS A 266 44.28 24.38 12.01
N MET A 267 43.35 23.74 11.27
CA MET A 267 43.09 24.12 9.88
C MET A 267 42.69 25.60 9.76
N SER A 268 41.77 26.06 10.61
CA SER A 268 41.31 27.46 10.63
C SER A 268 42.41 28.45 10.96
N LEU A 269 43.30 28.13 11.90
CA LEU A 269 44.50 28.89 12.23
C LEU A 269 45.49 28.88 11.07
N GLY A 270 45.73 27.74 10.43
CA GLY A 270 46.57 27.63 9.25
C GLY A 270 46.13 28.59 8.14
N TYR A 271 44.85 28.58 7.78
CA TYR A 271 44.27 29.51 6.81
C TYR A 271 44.39 30.98 7.24
N LEU A 272 44.20 31.28 8.51
CA LEU A 272 44.37 32.62 9.01
C LEU A 272 45.82 33.09 8.86
N TYR A 273 46.80 32.26 9.24
CA TYR A 273 48.21 32.61 9.13
C TYR A 273 48.70 32.76 7.68
N ILE A 274 48.14 32.02 6.72
CA ILE A 274 48.33 32.31 5.28
C ILE A 274 47.91 33.73 4.96
N GLN A 275 46.71 34.15 5.39
CA GLN A 275 46.20 35.51 5.15
C GLN A 275 47.03 36.59 5.86
N MET A 276 47.71 36.25 6.96
CA MET A 276 48.62 37.13 7.68
C MET A 276 50.03 37.17 7.04
N GLY A 277 50.34 36.30 6.09
CA GLY A 277 51.67 36.14 5.52
C GLY A 277 52.67 35.41 6.45
N ASP A 278 52.17 34.78 7.53
CA ASP A 278 53.00 34.06 8.48
C ASP A 278 53.10 32.57 8.09
N VAL A 279 54.03 32.30 7.18
CA VAL A 279 54.27 30.97 6.61
C VAL A 279 54.64 29.95 7.68
N GLU A 280 55.41 30.33 8.69
CA GLU A 280 55.90 29.40 9.70
C GLU A 280 54.74 28.90 10.60
N ASN A 281 53.89 29.79 11.07
CA ASN A 281 52.73 29.42 11.84
C ASN A 281 51.70 28.67 10.97
N ALA A 282 51.47 29.07 9.72
CA ALA A 282 50.61 28.34 8.79
C ALA A 282 51.07 26.87 8.66
N ARG A 283 52.37 26.68 8.35
CA ARG A 283 52.97 25.35 8.25
C ARG A 283 52.81 24.53 9.53
N LYS A 284 53.09 25.14 10.69
CA LYS A 284 52.93 24.50 11.99
C LYS A 284 51.55 23.94 12.21
N TYR A 285 50.53 24.74 11.98
CA TYR A 285 49.15 24.32 12.26
C TYR A 285 48.63 23.30 11.25
N PHE A 286 48.98 23.43 9.95
CA PHE A 286 48.63 22.38 8.99
C PHE A 286 49.37 21.06 9.27
N LYS A 287 50.63 21.09 9.70
CA LYS A 287 51.37 19.89 10.13
C LYS A 287 50.71 19.22 11.37
N MET A 288 50.07 19.96 12.23
CA MET A 288 49.30 19.36 13.32
C MET A 288 48.05 18.65 12.78
N SER A 289 47.35 19.20 11.79
CA SER A 289 46.11 18.66 11.23
C SER A 289 46.28 17.37 10.42
N VAL A 290 47.51 17.07 9.94
CA VAL A 290 47.79 15.78 9.24
C VAL A 290 47.67 14.56 10.17
N ASN A 291 47.63 14.76 11.50
CA ASN A 291 47.44 13.70 12.48
C ASN A 291 45.97 13.34 12.75
N SER A 292 45.04 14.01 12.07
CA SER A 292 43.63 13.69 12.20
C SER A 292 43.33 12.25 11.79
N SER A 293 42.41 11.60 12.48
CA SER A 293 41.90 10.30 12.05
C SER A 293 41.01 10.41 10.81
N LYS A 294 40.50 11.61 10.52
CA LYS A 294 39.62 11.89 9.36
C LYS A 294 40.46 12.12 8.08
N GLU A 295 40.27 11.25 7.09
CA GLU A 295 40.95 11.29 5.82
C GLU A 295 40.84 12.67 5.12
N TYR A 296 39.65 13.22 5.04
CA TYR A 296 39.41 14.53 4.42
C TYR A 296 40.16 15.66 5.10
N THR A 297 40.28 15.65 6.43
CA THR A 297 41.07 16.65 7.17
C THR A 297 42.56 16.51 6.83
N ARG A 298 43.07 15.27 6.70
CA ARG A 298 44.46 15.02 6.31
C ARG A 298 44.72 15.47 4.88
N ILE A 299 43.81 15.16 3.94
CA ILE A 299 43.90 15.60 2.53
C ILE A 299 43.96 17.12 2.47
N ASP A 300 43.04 17.81 3.13
CA ASP A 300 43.01 19.27 3.16
C ASP A 300 44.31 19.85 3.76
N ALA A 301 44.81 19.26 4.85
CA ALA A 301 46.06 19.68 5.46
C ALA A 301 47.25 19.49 4.53
N TYR A 302 47.37 18.34 3.86
CA TYR A 302 48.45 18.09 2.89
C TYR A 302 48.34 19.00 1.67
N ASN A 303 47.16 19.24 1.15
CA ASN A 303 46.95 20.15 0.03
C ASN A 303 47.35 21.58 0.40
N ASN A 304 47.01 22.05 1.59
CA ASN A 304 47.42 23.37 2.04
C ASN A 304 48.93 23.47 2.27
N LEU A 305 49.57 22.43 2.79
CA LEU A 305 51.03 22.35 2.86
C LEU A 305 51.66 22.34 1.47
N TYR A 306 51.11 21.59 0.52
CA TYR A 306 51.56 21.61 -0.87
C TYR A 306 51.53 23.03 -1.44
N PHE A 307 50.41 23.75 -1.34
CA PHE A 307 50.32 25.11 -1.84
C PHE A 307 51.28 26.07 -1.11
N LEU A 308 51.36 25.94 0.21
CA LEU A 308 52.24 26.75 1.03
C LEU A 308 53.73 26.60 0.63
N GLU A 309 54.20 25.35 0.48
CA GLU A 309 55.60 25.07 0.09
C GLU A 309 55.87 25.47 -1.35
N LYS A 310 54.87 25.28 -2.23
CA LYS A 310 54.97 25.73 -3.63
C LYS A 310 55.10 27.25 -3.76
N ASP A 311 54.34 28.01 -2.95
CA ASP A 311 54.36 29.47 -2.98
C ASP A 311 55.70 30.10 -2.49
N ILE A 312 56.49 29.33 -1.76
CA ILE A 312 57.83 29.70 -1.30
C ILE A 312 58.96 29.00 -2.08
N ASP A 313 58.64 28.45 -3.27
CA ASP A 313 59.57 27.74 -4.16
C ASP A 313 60.23 26.47 -3.55
N ASN A 314 59.68 25.91 -2.48
CA ASN A 314 60.14 24.67 -1.88
C ASN A 314 59.45 23.45 -2.57
N PHE A 315 59.79 23.23 -3.84
CA PHE A 315 59.12 22.23 -4.69
C PHE A 315 59.32 20.78 -4.23
N GLU A 316 60.41 20.43 -3.57
CA GLU A 316 60.67 19.06 -3.08
C GLU A 316 59.68 18.67 -1.99
N GLU A 317 59.51 19.52 -1.01
CA GLU A 317 58.52 19.29 0.04
C GLU A 317 57.06 19.39 -0.50
N ALA A 318 56.81 20.33 -1.41
CA ALA A 318 55.52 20.47 -2.06
C ALA A 318 55.09 19.16 -2.74
N ILE A 319 55.96 18.56 -3.58
CA ILE A 319 55.70 17.27 -4.22
C ILE A 319 55.41 16.18 -3.17
N THR A 320 56.23 16.12 -2.11
CA THR A 320 56.02 15.14 -1.04
C THR A 320 54.64 15.25 -0.37
N TYR A 321 54.14 16.47 -0.16
CA TYR A 321 52.79 16.66 0.39
C TYR A 321 51.69 16.30 -0.60
N HIS A 322 51.90 16.62 -1.88
CA HIS A 322 50.95 16.25 -2.93
C HIS A 322 50.80 14.72 -3.05
N GLU A 323 51.95 14.00 -3.11
CA GLU A 323 51.93 12.53 -3.14
C GLU A 323 51.22 11.89 -1.92
N LYS A 324 51.36 12.48 -0.73
CA LYS A 324 50.68 12.04 0.46
C LYS A 324 49.15 12.28 0.37
N ALA A 325 48.73 13.43 -0.15
CA ALA A 325 47.34 13.72 -0.38
C ALA A 325 46.72 12.73 -1.39
N ASP A 326 47.41 12.57 -2.55
CA ASP A 326 46.95 11.66 -3.62
C ASP A 326 46.90 10.20 -3.17
N SER A 327 47.84 9.77 -2.34
CA SER A 327 47.81 8.43 -1.76
C SER A 327 46.56 8.20 -0.91
N ILE A 328 46.10 9.19 -0.14
CA ILE A 328 44.89 9.08 0.66
C ILE A 328 43.64 9.12 -0.25
N VAL A 329 43.64 10.03 -1.25
CA VAL A 329 42.54 10.15 -2.21
C VAL A 329 42.33 8.84 -2.97
N SER A 330 43.42 8.22 -3.46
CA SER A 330 43.33 6.95 -4.20
C SER A 330 42.72 5.82 -3.37
N VAL A 331 43.02 5.75 -2.06
CA VAL A 331 42.44 4.78 -1.15
C VAL A 331 40.94 5.09 -0.91
N LEU A 332 40.60 6.38 -0.77
CA LEU A 332 39.19 6.78 -0.59
C LEU A 332 38.35 6.50 -1.81
N ASP A 333 38.86 6.81 -3.02
CA ASP A 333 38.15 6.52 -4.27
C ASP A 333 37.88 5.03 -4.44
N GLU A 334 38.81 4.18 -4.02
CA GLU A 334 38.62 2.74 -4.01
C GLU A 334 37.53 2.31 -2.99
N VAL A 335 37.55 2.87 -1.78
CA VAL A 335 36.57 2.61 -0.71
C VAL A 335 35.19 3.16 -1.12
N ASP A 336 35.14 4.40 -1.60
CA ASP A 336 33.87 5.02 -2.03
C ASP A 336 33.24 4.26 -3.21
N SER A 337 34.07 3.74 -4.14
CA SER A 337 33.57 2.90 -5.24
C SER A 337 33.02 1.56 -4.75
N LEU A 338 33.66 0.93 -3.77
CA LEU A 338 33.19 -0.29 -3.12
C LEU A 338 31.91 -0.03 -2.30
N GLU A 339 31.86 1.09 -1.58
CA GLU A 339 30.67 1.49 -0.80
C GLU A 339 29.50 1.79 -1.75
N LEU A 340 29.73 2.50 -2.85
CA LEU A 340 28.74 2.77 -3.89
C LEU A 340 28.19 1.47 -4.51
N ILE A 341 29.08 0.52 -4.87
CA ILE A 341 28.67 -0.79 -5.38
C ILE A 341 27.84 -1.54 -4.35
N THR A 342 28.27 -1.52 -3.09
CA THR A 342 27.56 -2.18 -1.99
C THR A 342 26.20 -1.52 -1.74
N GLU A 343 26.12 -0.20 -1.82
CA GLU A 343 24.88 0.57 -1.70
C GLU A 343 23.93 0.28 -2.88
N LEU A 344 24.44 0.26 -4.11
CA LEU A 344 23.67 -0.11 -5.28
C LEU A 344 23.16 -1.56 -5.22
N GLN A 345 23.98 -2.48 -4.72
CA GLN A 345 23.54 -3.85 -4.47
C GLN A 345 22.43 -3.93 -3.43
N LYS A 346 22.57 -3.21 -2.29
CA LYS A 346 21.53 -3.11 -1.28
C LYS A 346 20.25 -2.46 -1.80
N GLN A 347 20.37 -1.41 -2.60
CA GLN A 347 19.22 -0.76 -3.24
C GLN A 347 18.52 -1.73 -4.19
N TYR A 348 19.27 -2.45 -5.03
CA TYR A 348 18.73 -3.47 -5.92
C TYR A 348 18.02 -4.60 -5.15
N GLU A 349 18.63 -5.11 -4.08
CA GLU A 349 18.03 -6.13 -3.21
C GLU A 349 16.76 -5.60 -2.51
N ASN A 350 16.77 -4.36 -2.05
CA ASN A 350 15.61 -3.71 -1.45
C ASN A 350 14.49 -3.47 -2.47
N GLU A 351 14.80 -3.04 -3.68
CA GLU A 351 13.82 -2.91 -4.76
C GLU A 351 13.24 -4.26 -5.16
N LYS A 352 14.08 -5.30 -5.25
CA LYS A 352 13.63 -6.67 -5.51
C LYS A 352 12.72 -7.17 -4.40
N LEU A 353 13.11 -7.02 -3.14
CA LEU A 353 12.27 -7.35 -1.98
C LEU A 353 10.95 -6.56 -1.97
N ARG A 354 10.99 -5.29 -2.37
CA ARG A 354 9.80 -4.44 -2.49
C ARG A 354 8.88 -4.91 -3.61
N SER A 355 9.46 -5.31 -4.74
CA SER A 355 8.74 -5.92 -5.87
C SER A 355 8.11 -7.25 -5.46
N ASP A 356 8.86 -8.14 -4.81
CA ASP A 356 8.38 -9.43 -4.33
C ASP A 356 7.28 -9.28 -3.27
N ASN A 357 7.42 -8.31 -2.35
CA ASN A 357 6.39 -7.97 -1.37
C ASN A 357 5.13 -7.38 -2.03
N LEU A 358 5.27 -6.57 -3.08
CA LEU A 358 4.15 -6.05 -3.86
C LEU A 358 3.44 -7.18 -4.61
N GLN A 359 4.18 -8.10 -5.22
CA GLN A 359 3.61 -9.29 -5.84
C GLN A 359 2.88 -10.18 -4.83
N MET A 360 3.47 -10.44 -3.66
CA MET A 360 2.80 -11.20 -2.59
C MET A 360 1.55 -10.49 -2.08
N LYS A 361 1.57 -9.16 -1.92
CA LYS A 361 0.38 -8.37 -1.58
C LYS A 361 -0.68 -8.47 -2.67
N MET A 362 -0.32 -8.36 -3.94
CA MET A 362 -1.24 -8.54 -5.07
C MET A 362 -1.85 -9.95 -5.07
N HIS A 363 -1.03 -11.00 -4.94
CA HIS A 363 -1.53 -12.38 -4.86
C HIS A 363 -2.48 -12.58 -3.68
N ARG A 364 -2.14 -12.05 -2.50
CA ARG A 364 -3.01 -12.08 -1.32
C ARG A 364 -4.33 -11.35 -1.55
N THR A 365 -4.30 -10.18 -2.18
CA THR A 365 -5.51 -9.40 -2.49
C THR A 365 -6.38 -10.12 -3.51
N VAL A 366 -5.77 -10.69 -4.57
CA VAL A 366 -6.48 -11.51 -5.57
C VAL A 366 -7.09 -12.75 -4.92
N PHE A 367 -6.34 -13.42 -4.04
CA PHE A 367 -6.86 -14.59 -3.32
C PHE A 367 -8.06 -14.25 -2.42
N LEU A 368 -7.99 -13.14 -1.69
CA LEU A 368 -9.10 -12.65 -0.88
C LEU A 368 -10.30 -12.27 -1.75
N PHE A 369 -10.07 -11.63 -2.88
CA PHE A 369 -11.13 -11.26 -3.83
C PHE A 369 -11.79 -12.50 -4.44
N CYS A 370 -11.01 -13.49 -4.86
CA CYS A 370 -11.55 -14.78 -5.33
C CYS A 370 -12.33 -15.50 -4.22
N GLY A 371 -11.82 -15.48 -2.99
CA GLY A 371 -12.52 -16.05 -1.83
C GLY A 371 -13.86 -15.38 -1.55
N THR A 372 -13.93 -14.05 -1.63
CA THR A 372 -15.20 -13.31 -1.47
C THR A 372 -16.19 -13.61 -2.60
N ILE A 373 -15.72 -13.76 -3.84
CA ILE A 373 -16.60 -14.15 -4.97
C ILE A 373 -17.16 -15.56 -4.73
N VAL A 374 -16.31 -16.51 -4.36
CA VAL A 374 -16.76 -17.88 -4.05
C VAL A 374 -17.78 -17.87 -2.90
N PHE A 375 -17.51 -17.10 -1.84
CA PHE A 375 -18.43 -16.94 -0.73
C PHE A 375 -19.80 -16.37 -1.17
N LEU A 376 -19.79 -15.33 -2.02
CA LEU A 376 -21.01 -14.74 -2.56
C LEU A 376 -21.78 -15.72 -3.45
N ILE A 377 -21.07 -16.52 -4.26
CA ILE A 377 -21.69 -17.57 -5.07
C ILE A 377 -22.36 -18.63 -4.17
N VAL A 378 -21.65 -19.08 -3.14
CA VAL A 378 -22.20 -20.05 -2.19
C VAL A 378 -23.40 -19.46 -1.43
N ALA A 379 -23.31 -18.21 -0.97
CA ALA A 379 -24.41 -17.51 -0.32
C ALA A 379 -25.62 -17.36 -1.26
N PHE A 380 -25.36 -16.99 -2.53
CA PHE A 380 -26.41 -16.91 -3.55
C PHE A 380 -27.09 -18.28 -3.79
N TYR A 381 -26.30 -19.36 -3.91
CA TYR A 381 -26.84 -20.71 -4.03
C TYR A 381 -27.64 -21.12 -2.80
N MET A 382 -27.16 -20.81 -1.59
CA MET A 382 -27.89 -21.07 -0.35
C MET A 382 -29.23 -20.31 -0.30
N CYS A 383 -29.21 -19.02 -0.65
CA CYS A 383 -30.42 -18.21 -0.75
C CYS A 383 -31.36 -18.73 -1.84
N TYR A 384 -30.84 -19.10 -3.01
CA TYR A 384 -31.63 -19.70 -4.08
C TYR A 384 -32.28 -21.03 -3.65
N TYR A 385 -31.48 -21.92 -3.03
CA TYR A 385 -32.02 -23.18 -2.49
C TYR A 385 -33.04 -22.96 -1.37
N TYR A 386 -32.78 -22.00 -0.48
CA TYR A 386 -33.72 -21.63 0.55
C TYR A 386 -35.03 -21.10 -0.05
N TYR A 387 -34.95 -20.20 -1.01
CA TYR A 387 -36.10 -19.64 -1.71
C TYR A 387 -36.86 -20.72 -2.49
N LYS A 388 -36.14 -21.56 -3.23
CA LYS A 388 -36.72 -22.71 -3.95
C LYS A 388 -37.40 -23.69 -2.99
N SER A 389 -36.75 -24.05 -1.89
CA SER A 389 -37.33 -24.91 -0.85
C SER A 389 -38.61 -24.30 -0.23
N LYS A 390 -38.58 -23.01 0.05
CA LYS A 390 -39.75 -22.28 0.57
C LYS A 390 -40.92 -22.29 -0.43
N ASN A 391 -40.61 -22.03 -1.71
CA ASN A 391 -41.62 -22.07 -2.78
C ASN A 391 -42.17 -23.49 -3.01
N HIS A 392 -41.31 -24.53 -2.92
CA HIS A 392 -41.75 -25.91 -2.99
C HIS A 392 -42.69 -26.25 -1.82
N LYS A 393 -42.32 -25.85 -0.58
CA LYS A 393 -43.19 -26.06 0.59
C LYS A 393 -44.55 -25.35 0.44
N LYS A 394 -44.51 -24.10 -0.13
CA LYS A 394 -45.76 -23.36 -0.38
C LYS A 394 -46.64 -24.06 -1.41
N LYS A 395 -46.04 -24.53 -2.54
CA LYS A 395 -46.75 -25.30 -3.57
C LYS A 395 -47.29 -26.63 -3.03
N ILE A 396 -46.50 -27.33 -2.19
CA ILE A 396 -46.95 -28.56 -1.53
C ILE A 396 -48.15 -28.27 -0.65
N ALA A 397 -48.09 -27.20 0.17
CA ALA A 397 -49.23 -26.82 1.05
C ALA A 397 -50.49 -26.42 0.26
N GLU A 398 -50.29 -25.72 -0.91
CA GLU A 398 -51.39 -25.39 -1.81
C GLU A 398 -52.02 -26.64 -2.43
N ILE A 399 -51.19 -27.60 -2.88
CA ILE A 399 -51.66 -28.87 -3.43
C ILE A 399 -52.36 -29.71 -2.35
N GLU A 400 -51.80 -29.79 -1.13
CA GLU A 400 -52.42 -30.49 0.00
C GLU A 400 -53.76 -29.87 0.39
N SER A 401 -53.89 -28.53 0.30
CA SER A 401 -55.15 -27.83 0.51
C SER A 401 -56.17 -28.23 -0.56
N GLN A 402 -55.75 -28.20 -1.84
CA GLN A 402 -56.63 -28.61 -2.95
C GLN A 402 -57.07 -30.08 -2.85
N ILE A 403 -56.15 -30.96 -2.40
CA ILE A 403 -56.50 -32.36 -2.18
C ILE A 403 -57.58 -32.49 -1.07
N ARG A 404 -57.42 -31.75 0.04
CA ARG A 404 -58.43 -31.76 1.13
C ARG A 404 -59.80 -31.25 0.65
N ASP A 405 -59.76 -30.11 -0.08
CA ASP A 405 -60.99 -29.50 -0.61
C ASP A 405 -61.70 -30.46 -1.59
N ASN A 406 -60.93 -31.14 -2.45
CA ASN A 406 -61.47 -32.15 -3.36
C ASN A 406 -61.99 -33.40 -2.62
N GLU A 407 -61.28 -33.83 -1.55
CA GLU A 407 -61.74 -34.96 -0.71
C GLU A 407 -63.03 -34.62 0.01
N GLU A 408 -63.18 -33.37 0.48
CA GLU A 408 -64.45 -32.92 1.10
C GLU A 408 -65.61 -32.88 0.07
N GLU A 409 -65.26 -32.42 -1.18
CA GLU A 409 -66.27 -32.42 -2.23
C GLU A 409 -66.66 -33.82 -2.70
N ILE A 410 -65.67 -34.74 -2.77
CA ILE A 410 -65.94 -36.16 -3.05
C ILE A 410 -66.87 -36.74 -1.97
N LYS A 411 -66.64 -36.47 -0.66
CA LYS A 411 -67.47 -36.92 0.40
C LYS A 411 -68.92 -36.38 0.31
N ARG A 412 -69.08 -35.10 -0.05
CA ARG A 412 -70.41 -34.52 -0.28
C ARG A 412 -71.14 -35.21 -1.44
N TYR A 413 -70.45 -35.43 -2.56
CA TYR A 413 -71.06 -36.16 -3.67
C TYR A 413 -71.36 -37.63 -3.33
N GLN A 414 -70.52 -38.26 -2.49
CA GLN A 414 -70.80 -39.60 -2.02
C GLN A 414 -72.05 -39.61 -1.13
N GLN A 415 -72.24 -38.62 -0.22
CA GLN A 415 -73.43 -38.48 0.58
C GLN A 415 -74.67 -38.21 -0.28
N GLU A 416 -74.56 -37.31 -1.24
CA GLU A 416 -75.62 -37.06 -2.20
C GLU A 416 -76.00 -38.33 -3.00
N MET A 417 -74.98 -39.13 -3.35
CA MET A 417 -75.22 -40.40 -4.01
C MET A 417 -75.93 -41.42 -3.12
N GLU A 418 -75.58 -41.48 -1.81
CA GLU A 418 -76.23 -42.33 -0.84
C GLU A 418 -77.66 -41.86 -0.67
N GLU A 419 -77.94 -40.54 -0.51
CA GLU A 419 -79.30 -40.00 -0.43
C GLU A 419 -80.10 -40.29 -1.71
N ILE A 420 -79.44 -40.16 -2.91
CA ILE A 420 -80.13 -40.49 -4.16
C ILE A 420 -80.42 -42.02 -4.25
N GLN A 421 -79.51 -42.84 -3.72
CA GLN A 421 -79.70 -44.29 -3.70
C GLN A 421 -80.83 -44.69 -2.75
N GLU A 422 -80.89 -44.05 -1.57
CA GLU A 422 -82.04 -44.23 -0.63
C GLU A 422 -83.38 -43.77 -1.25
N LEU A 423 -83.31 -42.59 -1.95
CA LEU A 423 -84.48 -42.11 -2.67
C LEU A 423 -84.87 -43.07 -3.83
N LYS A 424 -83.83 -43.64 -4.54
CA LYS A 424 -84.08 -44.64 -5.56
C LYS A 424 -84.74 -45.91 -5.04
N ASP A 425 -84.30 -46.36 -3.85
CA ASP A 425 -84.92 -47.54 -3.20
C ASP A 425 -86.34 -47.24 -2.71
N GLN A 426 -86.63 -45.97 -2.33
CA GLN A 426 -87.98 -45.52 -2.03
C GLN A 426 -88.88 -45.35 -3.29
N VAL A 427 -88.25 -45.00 -4.40
CA VAL A 427 -88.96 -44.79 -5.69
C VAL A 427 -89.12 -46.08 -6.51
N LEU A 428 -88.54 -47.21 -6.10
CA LEU A 428 -88.85 -48.53 -6.64
C LEU A 428 -90.29 -48.90 -6.39
N GLU A 429 -90.97 -48.22 -5.50
CA GLU A 429 -92.38 -48.43 -5.20
C GLU A 429 -93.32 -47.50 -6.02
N GLU A 430 -92.81 -46.40 -6.66
CA GLU A 430 -93.62 -45.54 -7.55
C GLU A 430 -92.89 -45.27 -8.92
N ASN A 431 -93.25 -45.94 -9.95
CA ASN A 431 -92.67 -46.04 -11.30
C ASN A 431 -92.56 -44.75 -12.11
N ARG A 432 -92.55 -43.57 -11.53
CA ARG A 432 -92.61 -42.30 -12.28
C ARG A 432 -91.45 -41.35 -12.07
N ILE A 433 -90.54 -41.61 -11.14
CA ILE A 433 -89.44 -40.72 -10.82
C ILE A 433 -88.06 -41.31 -11.31
N LEU A 434 -88.10 -42.47 -11.94
CA LEU A 434 -86.86 -43.25 -12.28
C LEU A 434 -85.95 -42.57 -13.32
N GLU A 435 -86.44 -41.75 -14.20
CA GLU A 435 -85.60 -41.19 -15.31
C GLU A 435 -84.82 -39.91 -14.90
N GLU A 436 -85.37 -39.05 -14.02
CA GLU A 436 -84.67 -37.86 -13.55
C GLU A 436 -83.56 -38.21 -12.57
N ASN A 437 -83.72 -39.18 -11.74
CA ASN A 437 -82.73 -39.63 -10.78
C ASN A 437 -81.54 -40.39 -11.48
N ARG A 438 -81.79 -41.06 -12.57
CA ARG A 438 -80.81 -41.79 -13.35
C ARG A 438 -79.80 -40.83 -14.01
N MET A 439 -80.22 -39.65 -14.48
CA MET A 439 -79.38 -38.62 -15.00
C MET A 439 -78.47 -37.99 -13.96
N LYS A 440 -79.01 -37.67 -12.76
CA LYS A 440 -78.25 -37.12 -11.64
C LYS A 440 -77.16 -38.04 -11.11
N VAL A 441 -77.48 -39.36 -10.99
CA VAL A 441 -76.50 -40.37 -10.56
C VAL A 441 -75.34 -40.50 -11.57
N GLY A 442 -75.67 -40.44 -12.85
CA GLY A 442 -74.66 -40.45 -13.91
C GLY A 442 -73.70 -39.21 -13.89
N GLU A 443 -74.26 -38.02 -13.65
CA GLU A 443 -73.53 -36.80 -13.52
C GLU A 443 -72.60 -36.75 -12.30
N LEU A 444 -73.08 -37.20 -11.15
CA LEU A 444 -72.32 -37.29 -9.91
C LEU A 444 -71.20 -38.34 -9.98
N ASN A 445 -71.42 -39.47 -10.64
CA ASN A 445 -70.40 -40.49 -10.87
C ASN A 445 -69.26 -39.88 -11.81
N GLY A 446 -69.66 -39.12 -12.86
CA GLY A 446 -68.67 -38.42 -13.70
C GLY A 446 -67.82 -37.43 -12.94
N LYS A 447 -68.42 -36.69 -11.98
CA LYS A 447 -67.64 -35.75 -11.13
C LYS A 447 -66.70 -36.47 -10.16
N ILE A 448 -67.14 -37.58 -9.54
CA ILE A 448 -66.28 -38.40 -8.65
C ILE A 448 -65.06 -38.95 -9.43
N VAL A 449 -65.27 -39.47 -10.63
CA VAL A 449 -64.18 -39.98 -11.47
C VAL A 449 -63.20 -38.86 -11.85
N LEU A 450 -63.71 -37.68 -12.23
CA LEU A 450 -62.89 -36.54 -12.59
C LEU A 450 -62.03 -36.06 -11.41
N LEU A 451 -62.64 -35.87 -10.23
CA LEU A 451 -61.93 -35.45 -9.03
C LEU A 451 -60.92 -36.50 -8.53
N SER A 452 -61.24 -37.80 -8.68
CA SER A 452 -60.30 -38.88 -8.38
C SER A 452 -59.10 -38.90 -9.31
N MET A 453 -59.31 -38.59 -10.60
CA MET A 453 -58.22 -38.41 -11.57
C MET A 453 -57.36 -37.21 -11.26
N GLN A 454 -57.97 -36.06 -10.89
CA GLN A 454 -57.25 -34.85 -10.48
C GLN A 454 -56.37 -35.10 -9.24
N ASN A 455 -56.92 -35.75 -8.20
CA ASN A 455 -56.16 -36.12 -7.00
C ASN A 455 -54.99 -37.09 -7.32
N LYS A 456 -55.20 -38.03 -8.25
CA LYS A 456 -54.12 -38.95 -8.70
C LYS A 456 -53.01 -38.19 -9.44
N THR A 457 -53.37 -37.20 -10.24
CA THR A 457 -52.41 -36.34 -10.97
C THR A 457 -51.64 -35.44 -10.00
N LEU A 458 -52.33 -34.83 -9.03
CA LEU A 458 -51.74 -34.01 -7.97
C LEU A 458 -50.78 -34.84 -7.06
N SER A 459 -51.14 -36.07 -6.73
CA SER A 459 -50.28 -36.99 -5.99
C SER A 459 -49.06 -37.44 -6.78
N GLY A 460 -49.17 -37.55 -8.12
CA GLY A 460 -48.08 -37.82 -9.03
C GLY A 460 -47.07 -36.65 -9.05
N LEU A 461 -47.54 -35.43 -9.13
CA LEU A 461 -46.71 -34.20 -9.08
C LEU A 461 -46.00 -34.04 -7.71
N LEU A 462 -46.64 -34.39 -6.61
CA LEU A 462 -46.01 -34.45 -5.27
C LEU A 462 -44.82 -35.44 -5.24
N LYS A 463 -44.92 -36.56 -5.94
CA LYS A 463 -43.89 -37.59 -6.01
C LYS A 463 -42.70 -37.17 -6.93
N GLU A 464 -42.96 -36.41 -7.99
CA GLU A 464 -41.94 -35.84 -8.87
C GLU A 464 -41.16 -34.69 -8.21
N LEU A 465 -41.79 -33.93 -7.29
CA LEU A 465 -41.13 -32.84 -6.55
C LEU A 465 -40.15 -33.34 -5.47
N GLY A 466 -40.14 -34.62 -5.13
CA GLY A 466 -39.23 -35.27 -4.18
C GLY A 466 -38.06 -36.05 -4.81
N GLY A 467 -37.95 -36.08 -6.13
CA GLY A 467 -36.92 -36.85 -6.86
C GLY A 467 -35.57 -36.18 -6.86
N GLU A 468 -34.50 -36.95 -6.63
CA GLU A 468 -33.11 -36.56 -6.55
C GLU A 468 -32.60 -35.89 -7.82
N LEU A 469 -31.83 -34.80 -7.63
CA LEU A 469 -31.03 -34.15 -8.69
C LEU A 469 -29.80 -34.99 -9.01
N THR A 470 -29.68 -35.50 -10.22
CA THR A 470 -28.45 -36.08 -10.74
C THR A 470 -27.56 -34.97 -11.28
N VAL A 471 -26.33 -34.91 -10.76
CA VAL A 471 -25.27 -33.95 -11.13
C VAL A 471 -24.63 -34.37 -12.47
N GLY A 472 -24.56 -33.47 -13.42
CA GLY A 472 -23.88 -33.63 -14.71
C GLY A 472 -22.41 -33.16 -14.70
N PRO A 473 -21.64 -33.33 -15.79
CA PRO A 473 -20.18 -33.45 -15.80
C PRO A 473 -19.38 -32.15 -15.61
N SER A 474 -18.17 -32.34 -15.09
CA SER A 474 -17.02 -31.49 -14.71
C SER A 474 -17.01 -29.99 -15.08
N SER A 475 -16.86 -29.16 -14.03
CA SER A 475 -16.84 -27.70 -14.04
C SER A 475 -15.71 -27.01 -14.81
N GLU A 476 -14.58 -27.67 -15.07
CA GLU A 476 -13.38 -27.06 -15.68
C GLU A 476 -13.53 -26.72 -17.16
N GLN A 477 -14.26 -27.52 -17.91
CA GLN A 477 -14.50 -27.25 -19.34
C GLN A 477 -15.35 -25.99 -19.57
N TYR A 478 -16.32 -25.75 -18.70
CA TYR A 478 -17.21 -24.59 -18.81
C TYR A 478 -16.55 -23.28 -18.40
N ILE A 479 -15.66 -23.31 -17.41
CA ILE A 479 -14.87 -22.13 -17.01
C ILE A 479 -13.98 -21.65 -18.16
N SER A 480 -13.39 -22.56 -18.90
CA SER A 480 -12.52 -22.21 -20.03
C SER A 480 -13.32 -21.63 -21.22
N ALA A 481 -14.52 -22.12 -21.45
CA ALA A 481 -15.43 -21.61 -22.48
C ALA A 481 -16.01 -20.26 -22.11
N PHE A 482 -16.29 -20.02 -20.83
CA PHE A 482 -16.76 -18.73 -20.33
C PHE A 482 -15.68 -17.64 -20.39
N ARG A 483 -14.42 -17.98 -20.12
CA ARG A 483 -13.26 -17.09 -20.33
C ARG A 483 -13.11 -16.70 -21.81
N LEU A 484 -13.35 -17.64 -22.71
CA LEU A 484 -13.33 -17.38 -24.14
C LEU A 484 -14.41 -16.37 -24.54
N LEU A 485 -15.64 -16.51 -24.03
CA LEU A 485 -16.74 -15.57 -24.26
C LEU A 485 -16.43 -14.17 -23.71
N LEU A 486 -15.81 -14.07 -22.54
CA LEU A 486 -15.36 -12.80 -21.98
C LEU A 486 -14.29 -12.15 -22.86
N ALA A 487 -13.28 -12.89 -23.28
CA ALA A 487 -12.24 -12.40 -24.18
C ALA A 487 -12.80 -11.90 -25.54
N ILE A 488 -13.85 -12.55 -26.03
CA ILE A 488 -14.58 -12.13 -27.23
C ILE A 488 -15.30 -10.81 -26.98
N LYS A 489 -16.01 -10.67 -25.86
CA LYS A 489 -16.77 -9.48 -25.51
C LYS A 489 -15.87 -8.27 -25.22
N GLU A 490 -14.72 -8.50 -24.58
CA GLU A 490 -13.72 -7.47 -24.26
C GLU A 490 -12.85 -7.09 -25.47
N GLY A 491 -13.01 -7.76 -26.59
CA GLY A 491 -12.24 -7.49 -27.81
C GLY A 491 -10.77 -7.89 -27.73
N THR A 492 -10.41 -8.72 -26.74
CA THR A 492 -9.03 -9.18 -26.51
C THR A 492 -8.68 -10.42 -27.34
N LEU A 493 -9.67 -11.12 -27.91
CA LEU A 493 -9.46 -12.24 -28.81
C LEU A 493 -8.87 -11.76 -30.14
N ARG A 494 -7.65 -12.20 -30.44
CA ARG A 494 -6.98 -11.92 -31.72
C ARG A 494 -6.91 -13.19 -32.56
N GLY A 495 -7.72 -13.30 -33.59
CA GLY A 495 -7.65 -14.38 -34.58
C GLY A 495 -8.87 -15.28 -34.63
N LYS A 496 -8.82 -16.28 -35.54
CA LYS A 496 -9.90 -17.27 -35.72
C LYS A 496 -9.86 -18.28 -34.57
N LEU A 497 -11.04 -18.71 -34.11
CA LEU A 497 -11.17 -19.77 -33.13
C LEU A 497 -10.59 -21.08 -33.66
N SER A 498 -9.82 -21.76 -32.84
CA SER A 498 -9.37 -23.15 -33.08
C SER A 498 -10.56 -24.13 -33.00
N ASP A 499 -10.42 -25.31 -33.54
CA ASP A 499 -11.49 -26.30 -33.47
C ASP A 499 -11.81 -26.74 -32.02
N GLY A 500 -10.82 -26.73 -31.13
CA GLY A 500 -11.02 -27.00 -29.71
C GLY A 500 -11.79 -25.87 -28.99
N GLU A 501 -11.53 -24.62 -29.34
CA GLU A 501 -12.26 -23.46 -28.79
C GLU A 501 -13.71 -23.40 -29.32
N ARG A 502 -13.92 -23.74 -30.58
CA ARG A 502 -15.26 -23.88 -31.14
C ARG A 502 -16.09 -24.94 -30.42
N TYR A 503 -15.49 -26.10 -30.21
CA TYR A 503 -16.16 -27.19 -29.48
C TYR A 503 -16.60 -26.73 -28.09
N LYS A 504 -15.71 -26.08 -27.36
CA LYS A 504 -16.03 -25.54 -26.04
C LYS A 504 -17.13 -24.49 -26.08
N LEU A 505 -17.08 -23.58 -27.06
CA LEU A 505 -18.08 -22.55 -27.27
C LEU A 505 -19.44 -23.17 -27.56
N PHE A 506 -19.53 -24.12 -28.50
CA PHE A 506 -20.77 -24.77 -28.87
C PHE A 506 -21.38 -25.57 -27.73
N SER A 507 -20.56 -26.33 -27.01
CA SER A 507 -21.00 -27.07 -25.82
C SER A 507 -21.52 -26.13 -24.71
N LEU A 508 -20.91 -24.95 -24.55
CA LEU A 508 -21.39 -23.96 -23.60
C LEU A 508 -22.76 -23.39 -24.02
N PHE A 509 -22.96 -23.12 -25.32
CA PHE A 509 -24.22 -22.63 -25.81
C PHE A 509 -25.33 -23.68 -25.73
N ASP A 510 -25.02 -24.94 -25.97
CA ASP A 510 -25.96 -26.05 -25.76
C ASP A 510 -26.37 -26.15 -24.28
N LEU A 511 -25.44 -25.97 -23.37
CA LEU A 511 -25.73 -25.95 -21.94
C LEU A 511 -26.59 -24.75 -21.52
N LEU A 512 -26.20 -23.54 -21.97
CA LEU A 512 -26.85 -22.30 -21.52
C LEU A 512 -28.23 -22.08 -22.12
N TYR A 513 -28.45 -22.58 -23.35
CA TYR A 513 -29.65 -22.29 -24.12
C TYR A 513 -30.37 -23.57 -24.61
N ALA A 514 -30.43 -24.59 -23.74
CA ALA A 514 -31.21 -25.81 -23.97
C ALA A 514 -30.90 -26.47 -25.32
N ASN A 515 -29.67 -26.95 -25.50
CA ASN A 515 -29.18 -27.60 -26.72
C ASN A 515 -29.30 -26.72 -27.98
N TYR A 516 -28.98 -25.45 -27.84
CA TYR A 516 -29.12 -24.44 -28.88
C TYR A 516 -28.42 -24.79 -30.20
N VAL A 517 -27.15 -25.17 -30.14
CA VAL A 517 -26.35 -25.50 -31.32
C VAL A 517 -26.85 -26.82 -31.95
N THR A 518 -27.17 -27.78 -31.12
CA THR A 518 -27.78 -29.06 -31.55
C THR A 518 -29.08 -28.81 -32.27
N ARG A 519 -30.01 -28.02 -31.71
CA ARG A 519 -31.28 -27.66 -32.37
C ARG A 519 -31.11 -26.87 -33.65
N LEU A 520 -30.09 -26.00 -33.76
CA LEU A 520 -29.76 -25.30 -35.00
C LEU A 520 -29.32 -26.26 -36.11
N LEU A 521 -28.51 -27.28 -35.77
CA LEU A 521 -28.07 -28.30 -36.68
C LEU A 521 -29.20 -29.24 -37.14
N ASP A 522 -30.11 -29.57 -36.22
CA ASP A 522 -31.30 -30.37 -36.54
C ASP A 522 -32.21 -29.61 -37.51
N LYS A 523 -32.39 -28.27 -37.31
CA LYS A 523 -33.18 -27.43 -38.18
C LYS A 523 -32.53 -27.20 -39.55
N ALA A 524 -31.22 -27.02 -39.57
CA ALA A 524 -30.46 -26.69 -40.78
C ALA A 524 -29.12 -27.44 -40.80
N PRO A 525 -29.11 -28.71 -41.26
CA PRO A 525 -27.91 -29.60 -41.26
C PRO A 525 -26.77 -29.07 -42.15
N LEU A 526 -27.01 -28.13 -43.05
CA LEU A 526 -26.02 -27.55 -43.97
C LEU A 526 -25.29 -26.32 -43.38
N LEU A 527 -25.48 -26.01 -42.11
CA LEU A 527 -24.76 -24.91 -41.44
C LEU A 527 -23.28 -25.26 -41.30
N THR A 528 -22.42 -24.33 -41.72
CA THR A 528 -20.98 -24.48 -41.55
C THR A 528 -20.57 -24.11 -40.11
N LYS A 529 -19.37 -24.56 -39.68
CA LYS A 529 -18.81 -24.14 -38.39
C LYS A 529 -18.82 -22.64 -38.20
N ARG A 530 -18.60 -21.90 -39.28
CA ARG A 530 -18.63 -20.44 -39.28
C ARG A 530 -20.05 -19.86 -39.12
N ASP A 531 -21.04 -20.50 -39.69
CA ASP A 531 -22.44 -20.10 -39.52
C ASP A 531 -22.87 -20.28 -38.06
N LEU A 532 -22.45 -21.39 -37.42
CA LEU A 532 -22.72 -21.66 -36.01
C LEU A 532 -22.02 -20.66 -35.09
N GLU A 533 -20.77 -20.26 -35.40
CA GLU A 533 -20.11 -19.17 -34.68
C GLU A 533 -20.93 -17.88 -34.75
N ILE A 534 -21.39 -17.50 -35.94
CA ILE A 534 -22.22 -16.29 -36.13
C ILE A 534 -23.51 -16.41 -35.32
N CYS A 535 -24.19 -17.57 -35.36
CA CYS A 535 -25.40 -17.80 -34.56
C CYS A 535 -25.17 -17.65 -33.07
N CYS A 536 -24.11 -18.27 -32.53
CA CYS A 536 -23.74 -18.17 -31.12
C CYS A 536 -23.42 -16.73 -30.72
N PHE A 537 -22.62 -16.03 -31.51
CA PHE A 537 -22.27 -14.64 -31.21
C PHE A 537 -23.45 -13.66 -31.30
N LEU A 538 -24.36 -13.87 -32.23
CA LEU A 538 -25.60 -13.09 -32.32
C LEU A 538 -26.54 -13.42 -31.15
N LYS A 539 -26.65 -14.65 -30.75
CA LYS A 539 -27.40 -15.07 -29.54
C LYS A 539 -26.81 -14.44 -28.27
N PHE A 540 -25.48 -14.29 -28.23
CA PHE A 540 -24.78 -13.61 -27.13
C PHE A 540 -24.89 -12.08 -27.20
N GLY A 541 -25.46 -11.52 -28.27
CA GLY A 541 -25.75 -10.11 -28.42
C GLY A 541 -24.63 -9.26 -29.02
N LEU A 542 -23.68 -9.86 -29.76
CA LEU A 542 -22.62 -9.12 -30.44
C LEU A 542 -23.16 -8.36 -31.65
N THR A 543 -22.64 -7.15 -31.85
CA THR A 543 -22.96 -6.27 -32.99
C THR A 543 -22.22 -6.67 -34.27
N ASN A 544 -22.61 -6.14 -35.40
CA ASN A 544 -21.91 -6.36 -36.67
C ASN A 544 -20.46 -5.84 -36.64
N GLU A 545 -20.19 -4.76 -35.92
CA GLU A 545 -18.84 -4.19 -35.76
C GLU A 545 -17.94 -5.10 -34.90
N GLU A 546 -18.49 -5.67 -33.85
CA GLU A 546 -17.77 -6.62 -32.99
C GLU A 546 -17.48 -7.91 -33.74
N LEU A 547 -18.43 -8.44 -34.49
CA LEU A 547 -18.25 -9.57 -35.37
C LEU A 547 -17.20 -9.31 -36.44
N ALA A 548 -17.21 -8.12 -37.06
CA ALA A 548 -16.22 -7.71 -38.04
C ALA A 548 -14.79 -7.73 -37.47
N ARG A 549 -14.62 -7.24 -36.22
CA ARG A 549 -13.34 -7.29 -35.49
C ARG A 549 -12.87 -8.72 -35.20
N ILE A 550 -13.75 -9.56 -34.68
CA ILE A 550 -13.43 -10.97 -34.37
C ILE A 550 -13.03 -11.71 -35.63
N PHE A 551 -13.77 -11.49 -36.69
CA PHE A 551 -13.57 -12.19 -37.95
C PHE A 551 -12.53 -11.55 -38.87
N GLN A 552 -11.91 -10.45 -38.43
CA GLN A 552 -10.93 -9.69 -39.19
C GLN A 552 -11.44 -9.34 -40.60
N THR A 553 -12.66 -8.81 -40.72
CA THR A 553 -13.35 -8.50 -41.95
C THR A 553 -14.09 -7.18 -41.83
N SER A 554 -14.73 -6.70 -42.93
CA SER A 554 -15.57 -5.51 -42.88
C SER A 554 -16.98 -5.81 -42.35
N SER A 555 -17.65 -4.81 -41.77
CA SER A 555 -19.05 -4.91 -41.34
C SER A 555 -20.00 -5.30 -42.48
N ASP A 556 -19.72 -4.82 -43.71
CA ASP A 556 -20.45 -5.23 -44.91
C ASP A 556 -20.31 -6.72 -45.23
N SER A 557 -19.11 -7.28 -45.00
CA SER A 557 -18.86 -8.72 -45.18
C SER A 557 -19.64 -9.56 -44.16
N VAL A 558 -19.75 -9.08 -42.92
CA VAL A 558 -20.58 -9.69 -41.87
C VAL A 558 -22.05 -9.62 -42.27
N THR A 559 -22.53 -8.48 -42.78
CA THR A 559 -23.91 -8.32 -43.26
C THR A 559 -24.25 -9.28 -44.40
N LYS A 560 -23.33 -9.45 -45.37
CA LYS A 560 -23.48 -10.44 -46.46
C LYS A 560 -23.47 -11.87 -45.92
N ALA A 561 -22.63 -12.18 -44.91
CA ALA A 561 -22.61 -13.51 -44.27
C ALA A 561 -23.94 -13.79 -43.56
N LYS A 562 -24.50 -12.83 -42.84
CA LYS A 562 -25.84 -12.94 -42.21
C LYS A 562 -26.95 -13.13 -43.22
N GLY A 563 -26.87 -12.50 -44.38
CA GLY A 563 -27.82 -12.72 -45.51
C GLY A 563 -27.79 -14.17 -46.00
N ARG A 564 -26.59 -14.74 -46.20
CA ARG A 564 -26.44 -16.17 -46.58
C ARG A 564 -26.91 -17.13 -45.50
N LEU A 565 -26.65 -16.77 -44.24
CA LEU A 565 -27.08 -17.53 -43.07
C LEU A 565 -28.62 -17.59 -42.97
N LYS A 566 -29.31 -16.49 -43.23
CA LYS A 566 -30.79 -16.46 -43.33
C LYS A 566 -31.31 -17.49 -44.34
N GLY A 567 -30.72 -17.53 -45.53
CA GLY A 567 -31.11 -18.49 -46.55
C GLY A 567 -30.90 -19.95 -46.12
N ARG A 568 -29.79 -20.25 -45.39
CA ARG A 568 -29.54 -21.61 -44.89
C ARG A 568 -30.46 -22.00 -43.75
N LEU A 569 -30.91 -21.06 -42.94
CA LEU A 569 -31.85 -21.28 -41.85
C LEU A 569 -33.30 -21.33 -42.31
N GLY A 570 -33.57 -21.05 -43.59
CA GLY A 570 -34.92 -21.02 -44.17
C GLY A 570 -35.76 -19.82 -43.68
N ILE A 571 -35.10 -18.72 -43.30
CA ILE A 571 -35.73 -17.52 -42.78
C ILE A 571 -36.04 -16.59 -43.94
N SER A 572 -37.22 -15.99 -43.97
CA SER A 572 -37.63 -15.05 -45.02
C SER A 572 -36.74 -13.79 -45.04
N SER A 573 -36.62 -13.13 -46.19
CA SER A 573 -35.79 -11.91 -46.30
C SER A 573 -36.29 -10.75 -45.42
N GLN A 574 -37.55 -10.77 -45.03
CA GLN A 574 -38.21 -9.72 -44.25
C GLN A 574 -38.08 -9.93 -42.72
N GLU A 575 -37.83 -11.15 -42.25
CA GLU A 575 -37.67 -11.45 -40.83
C GLU A 575 -36.28 -11.00 -40.31
N ASP A 576 -36.22 -10.50 -39.05
CA ASP A 576 -34.95 -10.14 -38.46
C ASP A 576 -34.22 -11.39 -37.91
N LEU A 577 -33.02 -11.66 -38.45
CA LEU A 577 -32.19 -12.79 -38.05
C LEU A 577 -31.82 -12.72 -36.56
N ASN A 578 -31.56 -11.54 -36.03
CA ASN A 578 -31.17 -11.38 -34.64
C ASN A 578 -32.34 -11.69 -33.70
N ALA A 579 -33.53 -11.25 -34.04
CA ALA A 579 -34.75 -11.59 -33.32
C ALA A 579 -35.01 -13.11 -33.37
N PHE A 580 -34.95 -13.70 -34.57
CA PHE A 580 -35.13 -15.13 -34.74
C PHE A 580 -34.15 -15.95 -33.91
N LEU A 581 -32.84 -15.62 -33.93
CA LEU A 581 -31.82 -16.37 -33.17
C LEU A 581 -31.92 -16.11 -31.66
N ARG A 582 -32.50 -14.97 -31.26
CA ARG A 582 -32.74 -14.67 -29.84
C ARG A 582 -33.87 -15.55 -29.26
N ASP A 583 -34.91 -15.75 -30.04
CA ASP A 583 -36.10 -16.51 -29.62
C ASP A 583 -35.95 -18.02 -29.90
N PHE A 584 -35.08 -18.40 -30.84
CA PHE A 584 -34.74 -19.79 -31.18
C PHE A 584 -34.04 -20.46 -30.00
#